data_5ca6c66d242b44ebd9d54f7441037d56
#
_entry.id   5ca6c66d242b44ebd9d54f7441037d56
#
_cell.length_a   1.000
_cell.length_b   1.000
_cell.length_c   1.000
_cell.angle_alpha   90.00
_cell.angle_beta   90.00
_cell.angle_gamma   90.00
#
_symmetry.space_group_name_H-M   'P 1'
#
loop_
_entity.id
_entity.type
_entity.pdbx_description
1 polymer ?
#
loop_
_entity_poly.entity_id
_entity_poly.type
_entity_poly.pdbx_seq_one_letter_code
_entity_poly.pdbx_strand_id
1 'polypeptide(L)'
;MTRLQKVLAGAGLGSRRTIEDWIRAGRITVNGRTAQLGDRAEPGDDVRIDGKPVALPDMASGERQLLIYNKPLDEVTTRSDPQGRRTVFESLPQARTGRWISIGRLDVNTSGLLLFTTDGELAHRLMHPSGEVEREYKVMVRGQPPAEALTRLRNGVMLEDGPARFDSIEPVALQPGADATFKVILREGRNREVRRMWSAVGHEVTRLSRTRYGPVELPADLPMGQWRLIPIAVLDSVGLKTAARAI
;
A
#
# COMPACT_ATOMS: atom_id res chain seq x y z
N MET A 1 -2.16 24.91 10.30
CA MET A 1 -2.65 25.09 8.88
C MET A 1 -2.14 23.96 7.97
N THR A 2 -3.05 23.19 7.40
CA THR A 2 -2.77 22.07 6.50
C THR A 2 -3.34 22.37 5.11
N ARG A 3 -2.74 21.86 4.01
CA ARG A 3 -3.27 22.05 2.65
C ARG A 3 -4.72 21.58 2.56
N LEU A 4 -5.60 22.42 1.99
CA LEU A 4 -7.04 22.21 1.92
C LEU A 4 -7.42 20.83 1.32
N GLN A 5 -6.81 20.44 0.20
CA GLN A 5 -7.05 19.12 -0.39
C GLN A 5 -6.64 17.94 0.52
N LYS A 6 -5.65 18.15 1.41
CA LYS A 6 -5.26 17.11 2.38
C LYS A 6 -6.30 16.98 3.48
N VAL A 7 -6.82 18.10 4.00
CA VAL A 7 -7.84 18.11 5.05
C VAL A 7 -9.14 17.47 4.56
N LEU A 8 -9.64 17.92 3.40
CA LEU A 8 -10.88 17.41 2.81
C LEU A 8 -10.77 15.92 2.40
N ALA A 9 -9.60 15.50 1.91
CA ALA A 9 -9.37 14.08 1.63
C ALA A 9 -9.30 13.24 2.92
N GLY A 10 -8.74 13.80 4.01
CA GLY A 10 -8.76 13.19 5.34
C GLY A 10 -10.17 13.05 5.89
N ALA A 11 -11.03 14.03 5.63
CA ALA A 11 -12.47 13.98 5.96
C ALA A 11 -13.27 12.96 5.15
N GLY A 12 -12.64 12.26 4.20
CA GLY A 12 -13.31 11.23 3.40
C GLY A 12 -14.10 11.74 2.19
N LEU A 13 -14.07 13.06 1.90
CA LEU A 13 -14.91 13.69 0.88
C LEU A 13 -14.49 13.38 -0.56
N GLY A 14 -13.24 12.98 -0.77
CA GLY A 14 -12.73 12.64 -2.09
C GLY A 14 -11.24 12.30 -2.10
N SER A 15 -10.67 11.99 -3.27
CA SER A 15 -9.23 11.92 -3.41
C SER A 15 -8.63 13.33 -3.42
N ARG A 16 -7.32 13.48 -3.11
CA ARG A 16 -6.66 14.79 -3.22
C ARG A 16 -6.80 15.38 -4.62
N ARG A 17 -6.68 14.58 -5.68
CA ARG A 17 -6.87 15.00 -7.08
C ARG A 17 -8.29 15.45 -7.35
N THR A 18 -9.29 14.69 -6.93
CA THR A 18 -10.70 15.05 -7.06
C THR A 18 -10.98 16.40 -6.39
N ILE A 19 -10.41 16.62 -5.21
CA ILE A 19 -10.57 17.87 -4.48
C ILE A 19 -9.84 19.03 -5.19
N GLU A 20 -8.65 18.80 -5.72
CA GLU A 20 -7.95 19.77 -6.56
C GLU A 20 -8.76 20.14 -7.81
N ASP A 21 -9.44 19.17 -8.43
CA ASP A 21 -10.35 19.44 -9.55
C ASP A 21 -11.56 20.28 -9.12
N TRP A 22 -12.13 20.04 -7.93
CA TRP A 22 -13.20 20.86 -7.38
C TRP A 22 -12.72 22.27 -7.05
N ILE A 23 -11.49 22.45 -6.56
CA ILE A 23 -10.87 23.77 -6.33
C ILE A 23 -10.72 24.51 -7.67
N ARG A 24 -10.19 23.86 -8.71
CA ARG A 24 -10.05 24.45 -10.07
C ARG A 24 -11.40 24.86 -10.66
N ALA A 25 -12.43 24.07 -10.39
CA ALA A 25 -13.81 24.35 -10.81
C ALA A 25 -14.52 25.42 -9.98
N GLY A 26 -13.87 26.01 -8.96
CA GLY A 26 -14.46 27.04 -8.10
C GLY A 26 -15.56 26.54 -7.18
N ARG A 27 -15.67 25.24 -6.96
CA ARG A 27 -16.75 24.61 -6.18
C ARG A 27 -16.52 24.70 -4.66
N ILE A 28 -15.33 25.08 -4.23
CA ILE A 28 -14.96 25.12 -2.80
C ILE A 28 -14.75 26.56 -2.36
N THR A 29 -15.33 26.93 -1.21
CA THR A 29 -15.05 28.20 -0.54
C THR A 29 -14.50 27.93 0.86
N VAL A 30 -13.62 28.84 1.31
CA VAL A 30 -13.07 28.88 2.67
C VAL A 30 -13.30 30.28 3.22
N ASN A 31 -14.02 30.36 4.33
CA ASN A 31 -14.37 31.65 4.98
C ASN A 31 -14.99 32.66 3.98
N GLY A 32 -15.89 32.18 3.11
CA GLY A 32 -16.58 32.97 2.09
C GLY A 32 -15.77 33.29 0.82
N ARG A 33 -14.47 32.99 0.75
CA ARG A 33 -13.61 33.17 -0.43
C ARG A 33 -13.48 31.90 -1.24
N THR A 34 -13.56 31.97 -2.58
CA THR A 34 -13.30 30.85 -3.46
C THR A 34 -11.86 30.35 -3.27
N ALA A 35 -11.73 29.05 -3.01
CA ALA A 35 -10.44 28.42 -2.75
C ALA A 35 -9.58 28.33 -4.01
N GLN A 36 -8.27 28.40 -3.83
CA GLN A 36 -7.26 28.22 -4.87
C GLN A 36 -6.34 27.04 -4.56
N LEU A 37 -5.67 26.52 -5.60
CA LEU A 37 -4.67 25.47 -5.40
C LEU A 37 -3.53 25.99 -4.48
N GLY A 38 -3.25 25.22 -3.45
CA GLY A 38 -2.25 25.58 -2.45
C GLY A 38 -2.84 26.17 -1.17
N ASP A 39 -4.11 26.57 -1.17
CA ASP A 39 -4.79 27.07 0.03
C ASP A 39 -4.72 26.05 1.17
N ARG A 40 -4.77 26.58 2.38
CA ARG A 40 -4.71 25.81 3.62
C ARG A 40 -6.00 26.05 4.42
N ALA A 41 -6.33 25.08 5.25
CA ALA A 41 -7.44 25.20 6.19
C ALA A 41 -7.04 24.60 7.55
N GLU A 42 -7.78 25.02 8.58
CA GLU A 42 -7.64 24.50 9.94
C GLU A 42 -9.01 24.24 10.56
N PRO A 43 -9.08 23.47 11.65
CA PRO A 43 -10.32 23.30 12.39
C PRO A 43 -10.92 24.65 12.77
N GLY A 44 -12.21 24.85 12.46
CA GLY A 44 -12.90 26.13 12.71
C GLY A 44 -13.11 26.99 11.47
N ASP A 45 -12.41 26.74 10.36
CA ASP A 45 -12.71 27.43 9.09
C ASP A 45 -14.09 27.01 8.54
N ASP A 46 -14.87 27.98 8.03
CA ASP A 46 -16.11 27.72 7.28
C ASP A 46 -15.76 27.27 5.87
N VAL A 47 -15.67 25.96 5.69
CA VAL A 47 -15.42 25.35 4.37
C VAL A 47 -16.72 24.86 3.77
N ARG A 48 -16.98 25.24 2.51
CA ARG A 48 -18.17 24.80 1.78
C ARG A 48 -17.80 24.18 0.45
N ILE A 49 -18.56 23.16 0.06
CA ILE A 49 -18.49 22.51 -1.26
C ILE A 49 -19.88 22.68 -1.90
N ASP A 50 -19.94 23.31 -3.07
CA ASP A 50 -21.19 23.64 -3.77
C ASP A 50 -22.18 24.39 -2.83
N GLY A 51 -21.66 25.30 -2.02
CA GLY A 51 -22.43 26.09 -1.03
C GLY A 51 -22.82 25.34 0.25
N LYS A 52 -22.63 24.01 0.32
CA LYS A 52 -22.95 23.20 1.50
C LYS A 52 -21.79 23.19 2.49
N PRO A 53 -22.04 23.47 3.78
CA PRO A 53 -20.98 23.46 4.78
C PRO A 53 -20.43 22.04 4.97
N VAL A 54 -19.13 21.97 5.18
CA VAL A 54 -18.39 20.73 5.42
C VAL A 54 -17.67 20.82 6.75
N ALA A 55 -17.95 19.90 7.66
CA ALA A 55 -17.20 19.80 8.90
C ALA A 55 -15.77 19.32 8.60
N LEU A 56 -14.79 20.12 8.98
CA LEU A 56 -13.40 19.69 8.96
C LEU A 56 -13.14 18.84 10.21
N PRO A 57 -12.66 17.60 10.06
CA PRO A 57 -12.28 16.79 11.20
C PRO A 57 -11.08 17.45 11.88
N ASP A 58 -11.08 17.38 13.19
CA ASP A 58 -9.85 17.64 13.92
C ASP A 58 -8.85 16.52 13.60
N MET A 59 -7.92 16.82 12.72
CA MET A 59 -6.89 15.88 12.26
C MET A 59 -5.94 15.45 13.39
N ALA A 60 -5.96 16.16 14.52
CA ALA A 60 -5.12 15.85 15.68
C ALA A 60 -5.80 14.89 16.65
N SER A 61 -7.12 14.92 16.76
CA SER A 61 -7.91 14.12 17.71
C SER A 61 -8.51 12.84 17.12
N GLY A 62 -8.46 12.67 15.79
CA GLY A 62 -9.01 11.50 15.11
C GLY A 62 -8.25 10.23 15.46
N GLU A 63 -8.95 9.20 15.97
CA GLU A 63 -8.38 7.86 16.19
C GLU A 63 -7.81 7.32 14.86
N ARG A 64 -6.46 7.23 14.77
CA ARG A 64 -5.79 6.62 13.64
C ARG A 64 -6.01 5.12 13.68
N GLN A 65 -6.47 4.56 12.60
CA GLN A 65 -6.76 3.13 12.49
C GLN A 65 -5.78 2.44 11.54
N LEU A 66 -5.44 1.21 11.85
CA LEU A 66 -4.67 0.30 11.01
C LEU A 66 -5.43 -1.02 10.87
N LEU A 67 -5.53 -1.50 9.63
CA LEU A 67 -6.24 -2.72 9.28
C LEU A 67 -5.34 -3.59 8.43
N ILE A 68 -5.27 -4.88 8.77
CA ILE A 68 -4.70 -5.93 7.93
C ILE A 68 -5.84 -6.62 7.17
N TYR A 69 -5.60 -6.91 5.89
CA TYR A 69 -6.49 -7.62 5.02
C TYR A 69 -5.77 -8.76 4.33
N ASN A 70 -6.30 -9.97 4.42
CA ASN A 70 -5.81 -11.10 3.64
C ASN A 70 -6.48 -11.08 2.27
N LYS A 71 -5.89 -10.33 1.34
CA LYS A 71 -6.44 -10.12 0.01
C LYS A 71 -6.53 -11.45 -0.76
N PRO A 72 -7.70 -11.85 -1.26
CA PRO A 72 -7.83 -12.99 -2.17
C PRO A 72 -7.30 -12.64 -3.57
N LEU A 73 -7.26 -13.62 -4.45
CA LEU A 73 -7.11 -13.40 -5.89
C LEU A 73 -8.36 -12.67 -6.44
N ASP A 74 -8.24 -12.15 -7.65
CA ASP A 74 -9.32 -11.55 -8.45
C ASP A 74 -9.94 -10.25 -7.89
N GLU A 75 -9.41 -9.72 -6.80
CA GLU A 75 -9.71 -8.35 -6.36
C GLU A 75 -8.63 -7.37 -6.82
N VAL A 76 -9.04 -6.16 -7.19
CA VAL A 76 -8.13 -5.09 -7.60
C VAL A 76 -7.92 -4.06 -6.47
N THR A 77 -6.68 -3.59 -6.31
CA THR A 77 -6.34 -2.57 -5.30
C THR A 77 -6.59 -1.17 -5.88
N THR A 78 -7.85 -0.83 -6.07
CA THR A 78 -8.33 0.49 -6.53
C THR A 78 -9.68 0.82 -5.91
N ARG A 79 -10.05 2.10 -5.85
CA ARG A 79 -11.38 2.54 -5.40
C ARG A 79 -12.45 2.46 -6.47
N SER A 80 -12.04 2.49 -7.72
CA SER A 80 -12.92 2.38 -8.88
C SER A 80 -12.20 1.61 -9.95
N ASP A 81 -12.87 0.63 -10.52
CA ASP A 81 -12.36 -0.17 -11.63
C ASP A 81 -13.24 0.01 -12.86
N PRO A 82 -12.72 0.55 -13.97
CA PRO A 82 -13.52 0.71 -15.20
C PRO A 82 -14.03 -0.59 -15.80
N GLN A 83 -13.41 -1.73 -15.43
CA GLN A 83 -13.80 -3.06 -15.91
C GLN A 83 -14.83 -3.74 -14.98
N GLY A 84 -15.27 -3.08 -13.91
CA GLY A 84 -16.27 -3.60 -12.97
C GLY A 84 -15.80 -4.78 -12.12
N ARG A 85 -14.47 -5.02 -12.03
CA ARG A 85 -13.94 -6.07 -11.14
C ARG A 85 -14.10 -5.66 -9.69
N ARG A 86 -14.28 -6.64 -8.82
CA ARG A 86 -14.38 -6.40 -7.38
C ARG A 86 -13.13 -5.68 -6.86
N THR A 87 -13.33 -4.65 -6.06
CA THR A 87 -12.25 -3.90 -5.45
C THR A 87 -12.02 -4.33 -4.00
N VAL A 88 -10.78 -4.21 -3.52
CA VAL A 88 -10.46 -4.51 -2.11
C VAL A 88 -11.28 -3.66 -1.14
N PHE A 89 -11.69 -2.44 -1.54
CA PHE A 89 -12.45 -1.52 -0.68
C PHE A 89 -13.88 -1.96 -0.42
N GLU A 90 -14.47 -2.78 -1.28
CA GLU A 90 -15.81 -3.35 -1.09
C GLU A 90 -15.86 -4.38 0.04
N SER A 91 -14.72 -5.00 0.36
CA SER A 91 -14.59 -6.00 1.43
C SER A 91 -14.25 -5.40 2.79
N LEU A 92 -13.94 -4.10 2.86
CA LEU A 92 -13.52 -3.46 4.10
C LEU A 92 -14.70 -2.90 4.90
N PRO A 93 -14.59 -2.84 6.24
CA PRO A 93 -15.56 -2.15 7.07
C PRO A 93 -15.52 -0.65 6.82
N GLN A 94 -16.56 0.05 7.22
CA GLN A 94 -16.52 1.51 7.26
C GLN A 94 -15.43 1.98 8.24
N ALA A 95 -14.60 2.94 7.83
CA ALA A 95 -13.63 3.55 8.74
C ALA A 95 -14.38 4.38 9.80
N ARG A 96 -13.93 4.34 11.05
CA ARG A 96 -14.53 5.16 12.13
C ARG A 96 -14.29 6.65 11.89
N THR A 97 -13.12 6.98 11.31
CA THR A 97 -12.74 8.36 10.97
C THR A 97 -12.14 8.39 9.58
N GLY A 98 -12.53 9.38 8.77
CA GLY A 98 -11.97 9.57 7.44
C GLY A 98 -12.27 8.41 6.47
N ARG A 99 -11.23 7.87 5.85
CA ARG A 99 -11.36 6.79 4.88
C ARG A 99 -10.14 5.86 4.89
N TRP A 100 -10.32 4.62 4.51
CA TRP A 100 -9.20 3.71 4.31
C TRP A 100 -8.29 4.15 3.17
N ILE A 101 -7.00 4.06 3.39
CA ILE A 101 -5.92 4.29 2.43
C ILE A 101 -5.09 3.02 2.41
N SER A 102 -4.91 2.40 1.23
CA SER A 102 -4.06 1.22 1.11
C SER A 102 -2.58 1.60 1.26
N ILE A 103 -1.84 0.82 2.02
CA ILE A 103 -0.39 0.91 2.13
C ILE A 103 0.21 0.01 1.04
N GLY A 104 0.46 0.60 -0.11
CA GLY A 104 0.87 -0.11 -1.31
C GLY A 104 -0.30 -0.78 -2.03
N ARG A 105 0.05 -1.63 -2.97
CA ARG A 105 -0.89 -2.38 -3.78
C ARG A 105 -0.44 -3.83 -3.93
N LEU A 106 -1.39 -4.70 -4.19
CA LEU A 106 -1.17 -6.03 -4.71
C LEU A 106 -1.92 -6.16 -6.04
N ASP A 107 -1.31 -6.84 -6.99
CA ASP A 107 -1.94 -7.12 -8.29
C ASP A 107 -3.16 -8.03 -8.12
N VAL A 108 -4.02 -8.07 -9.14
CA VAL A 108 -5.22 -8.91 -9.17
C VAL A 108 -4.89 -10.40 -8.94
N ASN A 109 -3.77 -10.86 -9.47
CA ASN A 109 -3.27 -12.24 -9.35
C ASN A 109 -2.24 -12.43 -8.21
N THR A 110 -2.21 -11.52 -7.24
CA THR A 110 -1.37 -11.60 -6.02
C THR A 110 -2.27 -11.57 -4.80
N SER A 111 -2.08 -12.50 -3.89
CA SER A 111 -2.85 -12.62 -2.64
C SER A 111 -2.05 -12.21 -1.42
N GLY A 112 -2.67 -12.30 -0.24
CA GLY A 112 -2.01 -12.16 1.06
C GLY A 112 -2.12 -10.77 1.67
N LEU A 113 -1.16 -10.40 2.49
CA LEU A 113 -1.20 -9.24 3.37
C LEU A 113 -1.29 -7.92 2.61
N LEU A 114 -2.37 -7.21 2.78
CA LEU A 114 -2.54 -5.82 2.36
C LEU A 114 -2.92 -4.97 3.58
N LEU A 115 -2.23 -3.87 3.78
CA LEU A 115 -2.45 -2.97 4.90
C LEU A 115 -3.28 -1.77 4.47
N PHE A 116 -4.14 -1.30 5.38
CA PHE A 116 -4.93 -0.07 5.21
C PHE A 116 -4.85 0.77 6.47
N THR A 117 -4.79 2.07 6.32
CA THR A 117 -4.83 3.02 7.43
C THR A 117 -5.73 4.21 7.12
N THR A 118 -6.21 4.89 8.15
CA THR A 118 -6.85 6.20 8.01
C THR A 118 -5.83 7.35 8.04
N ASP A 119 -4.57 7.08 8.40
CA ASP A 119 -3.48 8.06 8.44
C ASP A 119 -2.73 8.11 7.09
N GLY A 120 -2.98 9.17 6.33
CA GLY A 120 -2.36 9.35 5.01
C GLY A 120 -0.87 9.73 5.06
N GLU A 121 -0.35 10.19 6.19
CA GLU A 121 1.09 10.45 6.36
C GLU A 121 1.84 9.16 6.64
N LEU A 122 1.28 8.34 7.51
CA LEU A 122 1.78 6.99 7.75
C LEU A 122 1.80 6.17 6.44
N ALA A 123 0.69 6.18 5.70
CA ALA A 123 0.62 5.49 4.41
C ALA A 123 1.71 5.97 3.45
N HIS A 124 1.90 7.28 3.31
CA HIS A 124 2.93 7.86 2.44
C HIS A 124 4.33 7.45 2.89
N ARG A 125 4.65 7.55 4.19
CA ARG A 125 5.96 7.18 4.76
C ARG A 125 6.30 5.72 4.49
N LEU A 126 5.34 4.82 4.71
CA LEU A 126 5.54 3.38 4.52
C LEU A 126 5.68 2.97 3.05
N MET A 127 5.06 3.71 2.13
CA MET A 127 5.14 3.43 0.70
C MET A 127 6.34 4.08 0.02
N HIS A 128 6.92 5.13 0.63
CA HIS A 128 8.00 5.87 -0.01
C HIS A 128 9.26 4.98 -0.14
N PRO A 129 9.90 4.94 -1.32
CA PRO A 129 11.06 4.07 -1.55
C PRO A 129 12.20 4.27 -0.55
N SER A 130 12.41 5.52 -0.08
CA SER A 130 13.45 5.83 0.91
C SER A 130 13.23 5.20 2.29
N GLY A 131 12.03 4.68 2.56
CA GLY A 131 11.72 3.97 3.80
C GLY A 131 12.28 2.55 3.81
N GLU A 132 12.62 2.00 2.64
CA GLU A 132 13.20 0.66 2.48
C GLU A 132 12.48 -0.42 3.30
N VAL A 133 11.16 -0.29 3.43
CA VAL A 133 10.33 -1.22 4.21
C VAL A 133 10.35 -2.59 3.57
N GLU A 134 10.76 -3.60 4.32
CA GLU A 134 10.83 -4.98 3.85
C GLU A 134 9.45 -5.53 3.49
N ARG A 135 9.41 -6.26 2.39
CA ARG A 135 8.25 -7.02 1.93
C ARG A 135 8.66 -8.46 1.72
N GLU A 136 7.98 -9.35 2.42
CA GLU A 136 8.21 -10.78 2.29
C GLU A 136 7.09 -11.43 1.48
N TYR A 137 7.47 -12.30 0.58
CA TYR A 137 6.53 -13.04 -0.24
C TYR A 137 6.81 -14.53 -0.21
N LYS A 138 5.74 -15.32 -0.20
CA LYS A 138 5.77 -16.74 -0.57
C LYS A 138 5.52 -16.83 -2.07
N VAL A 139 6.48 -17.35 -2.81
CA VAL A 139 6.49 -17.44 -4.27
C VAL A 139 6.52 -18.88 -4.69
N MET A 140 5.56 -19.34 -5.47
CA MET A 140 5.59 -20.63 -6.13
C MET A 140 6.02 -20.44 -7.57
N VAL A 141 7.03 -21.18 -7.98
CA VAL A 141 7.69 -21.06 -9.29
C VAL A 141 7.58 -22.38 -10.02
N ARG A 142 7.24 -22.31 -11.29
CA ARG A 142 7.09 -23.51 -12.13
C ARG A 142 8.39 -24.29 -12.22
N GLY A 143 8.32 -25.59 -11.90
CA GLY A 143 9.45 -26.51 -11.91
C GLY A 143 10.45 -26.27 -10.77
N GLN A 144 11.70 -26.63 -11.02
CA GLN A 144 12.79 -26.54 -10.04
C GLN A 144 13.89 -25.62 -10.59
N PRO A 145 13.94 -24.34 -10.15
CA PRO A 145 14.99 -23.41 -10.57
C PRO A 145 16.37 -23.90 -10.14
N PRO A 146 17.38 -23.87 -11.04
CA PRO A 146 18.76 -24.26 -10.71
C PRO A 146 19.40 -23.25 -9.75
N ALA A 147 20.41 -23.68 -9.00
CA ALA A 147 21.13 -22.83 -8.03
C ALA A 147 21.69 -21.54 -8.67
N GLU A 148 22.09 -21.62 -9.95
CA GLU A 148 22.56 -20.46 -10.71
C GLU A 148 21.48 -19.36 -10.85
N ALA A 149 20.23 -19.74 -11.14
CA ALA A 149 19.12 -18.78 -11.20
C ALA A 149 18.90 -18.07 -9.86
N LEU A 150 18.97 -18.81 -8.75
CA LEU A 150 18.86 -18.22 -7.41
C LEU A 150 20.04 -17.29 -7.11
N THR A 151 21.24 -17.64 -7.53
CA THR A 151 22.42 -16.79 -7.37
C THR A 151 22.28 -15.48 -8.15
N ARG A 152 21.82 -15.54 -9.40
CA ARG A 152 21.53 -14.34 -10.20
C ARG A 152 20.49 -13.45 -9.55
N LEU A 153 19.42 -14.01 -9.01
CA LEU A 153 18.37 -13.24 -8.32
C LEU A 153 18.85 -12.57 -7.02
N ARG A 154 19.84 -13.15 -6.33
CA ARG A 154 20.48 -12.53 -5.15
C ARG A 154 21.48 -11.43 -5.55
N ASN A 155 22.26 -11.68 -6.59
CA ASN A 155 23.29 -10.72 -7.05
C ASN A 155 22.70 -9.56 -7.83
N GLY A 156 21.53 -9.75 -8.44
CA GLY A 156 20.81 -8.77 -9.21
C GLY A 156 20.59 -9.20 -10.66
N VAL A 157 19.41 -8.85 -11.17
CA VAL A 157 19.00 -8.99 -12.57
C VAL A 157 18.63 -7.63 -13.13
N MET A 158 18.85 -7.40 -14.40
CA MET A 158 18.43 -6.17 -15.06
C MET A 158 16.97 -6.30 -15.52
N LEU A 159 16.14 -5.38 -15.08
CA LEU A 159 14.76 -5.19 -15.55
C LEU A 159 14.71 -3.94 -16.43
N GLU A 160 13.59 -3.72 -17.13
CA GLU A 160 13.40 -2.54 -18.00
C GLU A 160 13.55 -1.21 -17.25
N ASP A 161 13.18 -1.20 -15.95
CA ASP A 161 13.21 -0.03 -15.08
C ASP A 161 14.41 -0.01 -14.11
N GLY A 162 15.45 -0.78 -14.43
CA GLY A 162 16.73 -0.81 -13.70
C GLY A 162 17.02 -2.12 -12.98
N PRO A 163 18.15 -2.21 -12.28
CA PRO A 163 18.57 -3.43 -11.57
C PRO A 163 17.60 -3.75 -10.43
N ALA A 164 17.41 -5.06 -10.18
CA ALA A 164 16.56 -5.59 -9.13
C ALA A 164 17.20 -6.83 -8.50
N ARG A 165 17.04 -7.00 -7.19
CA ARG A 165 17.54 -8.17 -6.47
C ARG A 165 16.62 -8.51 -5.30
N PHE A 166 16.64 -9.75 -4.86
CA PHE A 166 16.11 -10.12 -3.55
C PHE A 166 17.20 -9.96 -2.49
N ASP A 167 16.81 -9.42 -1.34
CA ASP A 167 17.69 -9.39 -0.16
C ASP A 167 17.85 -10.80 0.43
N SER A 168 16.80 -11.64 0.34
CA SER A 168 16.84 -13.06 0.71
C SER A 168 16.00 -13.90 -0.24
N ILE A 169 16.45 -15.12 -0.51
CA ILE A 169 15.70 -16.20 -1.16
C ILE A 169 15.96 -17.48 -0.37
N GLU A 170 14.92 -18.04 0.23
CA GLU A 170 14.98 -19.26 1.01
C GLU A 170 14.00 -20.29 0.44
N PRO A 171 14.41 -21.54 0.20
CA PRO A 171 13.50 -22.60 -0.19
C PRO A 171 12.57 -22.95 0.98
N VAL A 172 11.26 -23.07 0.69
CA VAL A 172 10.24 -23.50 1.67
C VAL A 172 9.81 -24.93 1.39
N ALA A 173 9.59 -25.28 0.11
CA ALA A 173 9.27 -26.62 -0.30
C ALA A 173 9.87 -26.89 -1.69
N LEU A 174 10.68 -27.93 -1.77
CA LEU A 174 11.32 -28.44 -2.97
C LEU A 174 10.98 -29.92 -3.05
N GLN A 175 9.92 -30.26 -3.78
CA GLN A 175 9.52 -31.66 -4.00
C GLN A 175 9.78 -32.02 -5.47
N PRO A 176 10.43 -33.15 -5.75
CA PRO A 176 10.65 -33.61 -7.13
C PRO A 176 9.32 -33.70 -7.89
N GLY A 177 9.30 -33.11 -9.10
CA GLY A 177 8.12 -33.14 -9.97
C GLY A 177 7.03 -32.11 -9.63
N ALA A 178 7.18 -31.34 -8.54
CA ALA A 178 6.26 -30.26 -8.18
C ALA A 178 6.90 -28.87 -8.39
N ASP A 179 6.07 -27.84 -8.40
CA ASP A 179 6.53 -26.44 -8.41
C ASP A 179 7.29 -26.11 -7.12
N ALA A 180 8.44 -25.44 -7.28
CA ALA A 180 9.24 -25.02 -6.14
C ALA A 180 8.61 -23.83 -5.43
N THR A 181 8.69 -23.82 -4.10
CA THR A 181 8.21 -22.69 -3.29
C THR A 181 9.38 -22.03 -2.54
N PHE A 182 9.44 -20.73 -2.65
CA PHE A 182 10.45 -19.90 -2.00
C PHE A 182 9.81 -18.82 -1.13
N LYS A 183 10.50 -18.44 -0.06
CA LYS A 183 10.29 -17.20 0.67
C LYS A 183 11.31 -16.19 0.16
N VAL A 184 10.85 -15.02 -0.25
CA VAL A 184 11.71 -13.96 -0.77
C VAL A 184 11.45 -12.65 -0.04
N ILE A 185 12.52 -11.86 0.15
CA ILE A 185 12.46 -10.53 0.78
C ILE A 185 13.04 -9.51 -0.19
N LEU A 186 12.35 -8.37 -0.31
CA LEU A 186 12.82 -7.19 -1.04
C LEU A 186 12.31 -5.91 -0.37
N ARG A 187 12.97 -4.77 -0.64
CA ARG A 187 12.63 -3.45 -0.06
C ARG A 187 11.99 -2.50 -1.04
N GLU A 188 11.85 -2.91 -2.28
CA GLU A 188 11.20 -2.17 -3.34
C GLU A 188 9.77 -2.67 -3.56
N GLY A 189 9.04 -2.04 -4.45
CA GLY A 189 7.66 -2.41 -4.77
C GLY A 189 7.29 -1.89 -6.15
N ARG A 190 8.20 -2.09 -7.13
CA ARG A 190 7.95 -1.76 -8.52
C ARG A 190 6.83 -2.63 -9.09
N ASN A 191 6.22 -2.17 -10.18
CA ASN A 191 5.14 -2.92 -10.80
C ASN A 191 5.57 -4.34 -11.15
N ARG A 192 4.86 -5.35 -10.62
CA ARG A 192 5.07 -6.78 -10.86
C ARG A 192 6.53 -7.25 -10.68
N GLU A 193 7.29 -6.59 -9.82
CA GLU A 193 8.74 -6.75 -9.66
C GLU A 193 9.15 -8.21 -9.43
N VAL A 194 8.55 -8.89 -8.44
CA VAL A 194 8.84 -10.29 -8.13
C VAL A 194 8.65 -11.18 -9.37
N ARG A 195 7.55 -11.01 -10.10
CA ARG A 195 7.26 -11.81 -11.30
C ARG A 195 8.25 -11.54 -12.42
N ARG A 196 8.62 -10.27 -12.64
CA ARG A 196 9.61 -9.86 -13.66
C ARG A 196 11.00 -10.41 -13.34
N MET A 197 11.39 -10.39 -12.06
CA MET A 197 12.70 -10.92 -11.63
C MET A 197 12.81 -12.42 -11.92
N TRP A 198 11.80 -13.21 -11.57
CA TRP A 198 11.77 -14.64 -11.89
C TRP A 198 11.73 -14.88 -13.40
N SER A 199 10.97 -14.10 -14.16
CA SER A 199 10.96 -14.17 -15.63
C SER A 199 12.32 -13.88 -16.24
N ALA A 200 13.09 -12.92 -15.70
CA ALA A 200 14.44 -12.58 -16.17
C ALA A 200 15.47 -13.72 -16.02
N VAL A 201 15.18 -14.72 -15.19
CA VAL A 201 15.99 -15.93 -15.07
C VAL A 201 15.31 -17.16 -15.72
N GLY A 202 14.25 -16.95 -16.51
CA GLY A 202 13.59 -18.00 -17.31
C GLY A 202 12.52 -18.81 -16.55
N HIS A 203 12.02 -18.31 -15.41
CA HIS A 203 11.05 -19.02 -14.60
C HIS A 203 9.73 -18.26 -14.45
N GLU A 204 8.62 -18.98 -14.44
CA GLU A 204 7.27 -18.43 -14.26
C GLU A 204 6.81 -18.55 -12.80
N VAL A 205 6.31 -17.44 -12.25
CA VAL A 205 5.66 -17.43 -10.94
C VAL A 205 4.20 -17.85 -11.09
N THR A 206 3.86 -19.05 -10.58
CA THR A 206 2.50 -19.61 -10.63
C THR A 206 1.62 -19.09 -9.49
N ARG A 207 2.18 -18.90 -8.29
CA ARG A 207 1.48 -18.28 -7.14
C ARG A 207 2.37 -17.26 -6.46
N LEU A 208 1.76 -16.17 -6.01
CA LEU A 208 2.44 -15.10 -5.27
C LEU A 208 1.53 -14.63 -4.15
N SER A 209 2.05 -14.67 -2.93
CA SER A 209 1.35 -14.19 -1.75
C SER A 209 2.27 -13.37 -0.87
N ARG A 210 1.88 -12.16 -0.50
CA ARG A 210 2.65 -11.36 0.47
C ARG A 210 2.35 -11.84 1.88
N THR A 211 3.38 -12.23 2.62
CA THR A 211 3.27 -12.77 3.98
C THR A 211 3.63 -11.74 5.05
N ARG A 212 4.47 -10.75 4.74
CA ARG A 212 4.90 -9.72 5.69
C ARG A 212 5.12 -8.37 5.00
N TYR A 213 4.87 -7.29 5.75
CA TYR A 213 5.17 -5.91 5.37
C TYR A 213 5.74 -5.16 6.57
N GLY A 214 7.04 -4.86 6.55
CA GLY A 214 7.76 -4.37 7.72
C GLY A 214 7.61 -5.33 8.91
N PRO A 215 7.18 -4.85 10.08
CA PRO A 215 6.98 -5.69 11.27
C PRO A 215 5.63 -6.43 11.28
N VAL A 216 4.75 -6.18 10.30
CA VAL A 216 3.40 -6.79 10.28
C VAL A 216 3.43 -8.07 9.46
N GLU A 217 3.13 -9.18 10.10
CA GLU A 217 2.95 -10.48 9.45
C GLU A 217 1.47 -10.78 9.17
N LEU A 218 1.21 -11.58 8.16
CA LEU A 218 -0.13 -12.12 7.90
C LEU A 218 -0.43 -13.21 8.93
N PRO A 219 -1.42 -13.02 9.83
CA PRO A 219 -1.75 -14.05 10.79
C PRO A 219 -2.25 -15.33 10.11
N ALA A 220 -1.77 -16.48 10.56
CA ALA A 220 -2.15 -17.78 10.00
C ALA A 220 -3.66 -18.08 10.18
N ASP A 221 -4.27 -17.49 11.20
CA ASP A 221 -5.69 -17.63 11.55
C ASP A 221 -6.60 -16.59 10.86
N LEU A 222 -6.07 -15.72 9.98
CA LEU A 222 -6.87 -14.76 9.22
C LEU A 222 -7.20 -15.33 7.83
N PRO A 223 -8.45 -15.77 7.59
CA PRO A 223 -8.83 -16.36 6.30
C PRO A 223 -8.72 -15.36 5.13
N MET A 224 -8.59 -15.86 3.91
CA MET A 224 -8.68 -15.03 2.70
C MET A 224 -10.01 -14.27 2.64
N GLY A 225 -9.95 -13.00 2.21
CA GLY A 225 -11.11 -12.12 2.15
C GLY A 225 -11.53 -11.53 3.49
N GLN A 226 -10.82 -11.85 4.57
CA GLN A 226 -11.10 -11.31 5.90
C GLN A 226 -10.07 -10.25 6.30
N TRP A 227 -10.50 -9.40 7.24
CA TRP A 227 -9.68 -8.31 7.76
C TRP A 227 -9.69 -8.32 9.30
N ARG A 228 -8.70 -7.64 9.88
CA ARG A 228 -8.57 -7.43 11.33
C ARG A 228 -7.97 -6.05 11.60
N LEU A 229 -8.53 -5.33 12.57
CA LEU A 229 -7.91 -4.13 13.11
C LEU A 229 -6.73 -4.52 14.00
N ILE A 230 -5.63 -3.79 13.90
CA ILE A 230 -4.45 -3.98 14.74
C ILE A 230 -3.97 -2.63 15.30
N PRO A 231 -3.21 -2.62 16.42
CA PRO A 231 -2.67 -1.38 16.96
C PRO A 231 -1.77 -0.66 15.96
N ILE A 232 -2.02 0.61 15.72
CA ILE A 232 -1.24 1.40 14.76
C ILE A 232 0.21 1.61 15.21
N ALA A 233 0.44 1.59 16.52
CA ALA A 233 1.77 1.75 17.13
C ALA A 233 2.81 0.75 16.59
N VAL A 234 2.39 -0.40 16.07
CA VAL A 234 3.29 -1.39 15.43
C VAL A 234 4.04 -0.80 14.24
N LEU A 235 3.51 0.25 13.61
CA LEU A 235 4.10 0.90 12.43
C LEU A 235 4.68 2.28 12.72
N ASP A 236 4.55 2.82 13.91
CA ASP A 236 4.98 4.21 14.21
C ASP A 236 6.49 4.41 14.02
N SER A 237 7.32 3.41 14.32
CA SER A 237 8.78 3.44 14.13
C SER A 237 9.25 3.10 12.72
N VAL A 238 8.39 2.56 11.86
CA VAL A 238 8.77 2.08 10.52
C VAL A 238 8.94 3.24 9.55
N GLY A 239 10.01 3.21 8.76
CA GLY A 239 10.32 4.25 7.77
C GLY A 239 10.83 5.56 8.40
N LEU A 240 11.04 5.61 9.71
CA LEU A 240 11.86 6.65 10.32
C LEU A 240 13.32 6.22 10.12
N LYS A 241 14.05 6.88 9.19
CA LYS A 241 15.51 6.80 9.21
C LYS A 241 15.93 7.37 10.56
N THR A 242 16.43 6.53 11.44
CA THR A 242 17.17 7.00 12.60
C THR A 242 18.27 7.92 12.07
N ALA A 243 18.28 9.17 12.51
CA ALA A 243 19.34 10.16 12.24
C ALA A 243 20.62 9.78 13.00
N ALA A 244 21.08 8.54 12.84
CA ALA A 244 22.24 7.96 13.49
C ALA A 244 23.09 7.23 12.45
N ARG A 245 23.71 8.02 11.55
CA ARG A 245 24.97 7.69 10.88
C ARG A 245 25.63 8.99 10.43
N ALA A 246 26.07 9.75 11.40
CA ALA A 246 27.11 10.76 11.21
C ALA A 246 27.85 10.87 12.56
N ILE A 247 28.80 9.99 12.78
CA ILE A 247 30.04 10.24 13.51
C ILE A 247 31.12 9.43 12.77
#